data_c96647458a7b6055362d8b47ff32b50c
#
_entry.id   c96647458a7b6055362d8b47ff32b50c
#
_cell.length_a   1.000
_cell.length_b   1.000
_cell.length_c   1.000
_cell.angle_alpha   90.00
_cell.angle_beta   90.00
_cell.angle_gamma   90.00
#
_symmetry.space_group_name_H-M   'P 1'
#
loop_
_entity.id
_entity.type
_entity.pdbx_description
1 polymer ?
#
loop_
_entity_poly.entity_id
_entity_poly.type
_entity_poly.pdbx_seq_one_letter_code
_entity_poly.pdbx_strand_id
1 'polypeptide(L)'
;MRAAALLLTLPLLAACRGEPPAAEAPAAALPRAVQVAEVVLTPAGSAAAYTGTVRARREVEVGFRAGGRIAARLVELGETVQAGQELARLDPADLALSLRSAEADLASAEAQSRQAANEAVRSRTLLAAGHVSAAFDDGRQATARAAAERVASARAALELARNRLSYAALRAPSAGVVTALLAEAGQVVPEGQAVLRLADPAERELLVRVPESALPDLREAQAEARFWARPDAALPATLREVAPQADAALRTYAVRFALPAAPDWVALGMTGTVRLARPAAPVATLPLGALHDRGQGPMVWRVRADGGVEAVPVRVAALGDQTVQVSGGLRPGEKVVALGPQLLDPASRVRVVSTRLAATLR
;
A
#
# COMPACT_ATOMS: atom_id res chain seq x y z
N MET A 1 83.09 53.96 -55.89
CA MET A 1 83.46 53.84 -57.34
C MET A 1 82.23 53.54 -58.14
N ARG A 2 81.89 54.40 -59.04
CA ARG A 2 81.11 54.24 -60.29
C ARG A 2 79.72 53.73 -60.16
N ALA A 3 78.58 54.52 -60.27
CA ALA A 3 78.13 55.29 -61.43
C ALA A 3 77.42 54.43 -62.48
N ALA A 4 76.19 54.79 -62.69
CA ALA A 4 75.44 55.03 -63.94
C ALA A 4 73.96 54.57 -63.71
N ALA A 5 72.91 55.40 -63.69
CA ALA A 5 72.29 56.28 -64.65
C ALA A 5 71.73 55.49 -65.89
N LEU A 6 70.44 55.52 -66.04
CA LEU A 6 69.69 55.88 -67.28
C LEU A 6 68.22 55.53 -67.15
N LEU A 7 67.33 56.51 -67.11
CA LEU A 7 66.46 57.08 -68.16
C LEU A 7 65.25 56.20 -68.55
N LEU A 8 64.07 56.67 -68.23
CA LEU A 8 63.02 57.24 -69.09
C LEU A 8 62.26 56.24 -69.98
N THR A 9 61.02 55.98 -69.64
CA THR A 9 59.92 56.28 -70.58
C THR A 9 58.54 56.06 -69.90
N LEU A 10 57.76 57.09 -69.93
CA LEU A 10 56.31 57.15 -69.73
C LEU A 10 55.65 56.80 -71.03
N PRO A 11 54.59 56.02 -71.11
CA PRO A 11 53.37 56.54 -71.72
C PRO A 11 52.08 56.37 -70.91
N LEU A 12 51.40 57.42 -70.96
CA LEU A 12 49.97 57.69 -70.80
C LEU A 12 49.11 56.57 -71.39
N LEU A 13 48.22 55.97 -70.58
CA LEU A 13 47.01 55.30 -71.14
C LEU A 13 45.83 55.48 -70.17
N ALA A 14 44.81 55.91 -70.83
CA ALA A 14 43.54 56.46 -70.46
C ALA A 14 42.67 55.62 -69.47
N ALA A 15 41.86 56.34 -68.78
CA ALA A 15 40.69 56.01 -68.01
C ALA A 15 39.81 54.91 -68.61
N CYS A 16 39.49 53.92 -67.79
CA CYS A 16 38.17 53.29 -67.77
C CYS A 16 37.70 53.26 -66.32
N ARG A 17 36.75 54.16 -65.96
CA ARG A 17 35.89 54.03 -64.78
C ARG A 17 34.99 52.86 -65.05
N GLY A 18 35.34 51.71 -64.48
CA GLY A 18 34.36 50.64 -64.28
C GLY A 18 33.53 50.98 -63.10
N GLU A 19 32.25 51.11 -63.30
CA GLU A 19 31.22 51.14 -62.26
C GLU A 19 31.35 49.89 -61.32
N PRO A 20 31.30 50.02 -59.99
CA PRO A 20 31.32 48.85 -59.15
C PRO A 20 30.03 48.01 -59.44
N PRO A 21 30.15 46.67 -59.57
CA PRO A 21 28.96 45.83 -59.73
C PRO A 21 28.02 46.07 -58.60
N ALA A 22 26.78 46.37 -58.91
CA ALA A 22 25.69 46.46 -57.96
C ALA A 22 25.73 45.20 -57.06
N ALA A 23 25.79 45.42 -55.74
CA ALA A 23 25.70 44.33 -54.81
C ALA A 23 24.43 43.56 -55.13
N GLU A 24 24.54 42.32 -55.61
CA GLU A 24 23.47 41.39 -55.79
C GLU A 24 22.80 41.24 -54.46
N ALA A 25 21.54 41.72 -54.31
CA ALA A 25 20.73 41.46 -53.18
C ALA A 25 20.73 39.94 -52.90
N PRO A 26 20.94 39.51 -51.66
CA PRO A 26 20.98 38.08 -51.35
C PRO A 26 19.74 37.42 -51.92
N ALA A 27 19.94 36.52 -52.88
CA ALA A 27 18.85 35.72 -53.43
C ALA A 27 18.04 35.13 -52.31
N ALA A 28 16.76 35.44 -52.26
CA ALA A 28 15.87 34.92 -51.24
C ALA A 28 15.97 33.40 -51.23
N ALA A 29 16.59 32.84 -50.19
CA ALA A 29 16.84 31.42 -50.10
C ALA A 29 15.51 30.67 -50.23
N LEU A 30 15.41 29.78 -51.19
CA LEU A 30 14.19 28.99 -51.42
C LEU A 30 13.80 28.26 -50.14
N PRO A 31 12.49 28.27 -49.81
CA PRO A 31 12.02 27.62 -48.59
C PRO A 31 12.45 26.16 -48.55
N ARG A 32 13.17 25.77 -47.50
CA ARG A 32 13.62 24.37 -47.33
C ARG A 32 12.44 23.44 -47.11
N ALA A 33 12.43 22.32 -47.81
CA ALA A 33 11.44 21.26 -47.61
C ALA A 33 11.71 20.55 -46.27
N VAL A 34 10.75 20.50 -45.39
CA VAL A 34 10.85 19.82 -44.10
C VAL A 34 9.68 18.87 -43.87
N GLN A 35 9.94 17.78 -43.20
CA GLN A 35 8.87 16.92 -42.66
C GLN A 35 8.42 17.48 -41.32
N VAL A 36 7.13 17.42 -41.06
CA VAL A 36 6.56 17.90 -39.80
C VAL A 36 5.79 16.79 -39.12
N ALA A 37 5.82 16.81 -37.79
CA ALA A 37 4.94 16.04 -36.90
C ALA A 37 3.93 16.98 -36.25
N GLU A 38 2.69 16.55 -36.15
CA GLU A 38 1.66 17.28 -35.44
C GLU A 38 1.78 16.95 -33.95
N VAL A 39 1.67 17.98 -33.11
CA VAL A 39 1.73 17.85 -31.65
C VAL A 39 0.42 17.27 -31.14
N VAL A 40 0.45 16.05 -30.67
CA VAL A 40 -0.64 15.41 -29.93
C VAL A 40 -0.20 15.29 -28.48
N LEU A 41 -0.90 15.99 -27.59
CA LEU A 41 -0.62 15.91 -26.15
C LEU A 41 -1.34 14.72 -25.55
N THR A 42 -0.57 13.82 -24.96
CA THR A 42 -1.08 12.69 -24.18
C THR A 42 -0.69 12.85 -22.71
N PRO A 43 -1.52 12.42 -21.77
CA PRO A 43 -1.13 12.41 -20.37
C PRO A 43 0.16 11.58 -20.21
N ALA A 44 1.23 12.18 -19.71
CA ALA A 44 2.48 11.46 -19.42
C ALA A 44 2.31 10.66 -18.13
N GLY A 45 1.47 9.65 -18.13
CA GLY A 45 1.29 8.80 -16.97
C GLY A 45 2.18 7.56 -17.07
N SER A 46 3.29 7.51 -16.36
CA SER A 46 3.86 6.21 -16.02
C SER A 46 2.92 5.59 -14.98
N ALA A 47 2.03 4.71 -15.42
CA ALA A 47 1.22 3.93 -14.50
C ALA A 47 2.08 2.77 -13.99
N ALA A 48 2.61 2.88 -12.78
CA ALA A 48 3.20 1.73 -12.11
C ALA A 48 2.07 0.75 -11.71
N ALA A 49 2.32 -0.53 -11.89
CA ALA A 49 1.36 -1.58 -11.56
C ALA A 49 2.01 -2.59 -10.59
N TYR A 50 1.34 -2.86 -9.48
CA TYR A 50 1.80 -3.79 -8.46
C TYR A 50 0.75 -4.85 -8.21
N THR A 51 1.14 -6.11 -8.35
CA THR A 51 0.26 -7.25 -8.12
C THR A 51 0.31 -7.66 -6.65
N GLY A 52 -0.83 -8.06 -6.12
CA GLY A 52 -0.97 -8.50 -4.74
C GLY A 52 -2.19 -9.37 -4.52
N THR A 53 -2.54 -9.59 -3.27
CA THR A 53 -3.67 -10.45 -2.87
C THR A 53 -4.64 -9.69 -1.98
N VAL A 54 -5.93 -9.98 -2.16
CA VAL A 54 -6.99 -9.46 -1.29
C VAL A 54 -6.88 -10.11 0.08
N ARG A 55 -6.84 -9.28 1.12
CA ARG A 55 -6.86 -9.69 2.52
C ARG A 55 -8.01 -9.02 3.24
N ALA A 56 -8.47 -9.62 4.31
CA ALA A 56 -9.30 -8.89 5.25
C ALA A 56 -8.42 -7.89 6.02
N ARG A 57 -8.99 -6.76 6.36
CA ARG A 57 -8.30 -5.79 7.22
C ARG A 57 -8.04 -6.34 8.62
N ARG A 58 -8.99 -7.14 9.13
CA ARG A 58 -8.91 -7.77 10.45
C ARG A 58 -8.99 -9.27 10.29
N GLU A 59 -7.94 -9.93 10.72
CA GLU A 59 -7.88 -11.38 10.86
C GLU A 59 -7.48 -11.71 12.30
N VAL A 60 -8.18 -12.64 12.92
CA VAL A 60 -7.96 -13.06 14.30
C VAL A 60 -7.79 -14.57 14.34
N GLU A 61 -6.71 -15.04 14.93
CA GLU A 61 -6.54 -16.43 15.29
C GLU A 61 -7.24 -16.68 16.63
N VAL A 62 -8.12 -17.69 16.65
CA VAL A 62 -8.94 -18.02 17.80
C VAL A 62 -8.50 -19.37 18.36
N GLY A 63 -8.19 -19.40 19.64
CA GLY A 63 -7.77 -20.59 20.37
C GLY A 63 -8.42 -20.68 21.75
N PHE A 64 -8.38 -21.90 22.32
CA PHE A 64 -8.91 -22.13 23.67
C PHE A 64 -8.05 -21.47 24.74
N ARG A 65 -8.71 -20.98 25.80
CA ARG A 65 -8.06 -20.44 27.00
C ARG A 65 -7.80 -21.51 28.06
N ALA A 66 -8.02 -22.78 27.72
CA ALA A 66 -7.68 -23.94 28.52
C ALA A 66 -7.16 -25.03 27.58
N GLY A 67 -6.20 -25.83 28.04
CA GLY A 67 -5.72 -26.99 27.28
C GLY A 67 -6.67 -28.18 27.43
N GLY A 68 -6.72 -29.03 26.39
CA GLY A 68 -7.54 -30.23 26.39
C GLY A 68 -7.69 -30.87 25.02
N ARG A 69 -8.45 -31.96 24.94
CA ARG A 69 -8.79 -32.62 23.69
C ARG A 69 -10.01 -31.95 23.07
N ILE A 70 -9.96 -31.61 21.78
CA ILE A 70 -11.10 -31.08 21.03
C ILE A 70 -12.14 -32.21 20.88
N ALA A 71 -13.29 -32.07 21.54
CA ALA A 71 -14.39 -33.03 21.43
C ALA A 71 -15.16 -32.86 20.11
N ALA A 72 -15.39 -31.61 19.69
CA ALA A 72 -16.12 -31.32 18.47
C ALA A 72 -15.70 -29.94 17.90
N ARG A 73 -15.71 -29.84 16.57
CA ARG A 73 -15.70 -28.60 15.81
C ARG A 73 -17.10 -28.37 15.26
N LEU A 74 -17.64 -27.18 15.41
CA LEU A 74 -19.03 -26.84 15.11
C LEU A 74 -19.18 -25.94 13.88
N VAL A 75 -18.09 -25.58 13.23
CA VAL A 75 -18.05 -24.68 12.07
C VAL A 75 -17.14 -25.23 10.98
N GLU A 76 -17.43 -24.89 9.72
CA GLU A 76 -16.66 -25.31 8.56
C GLU A 76 -15.88 -24.14 7.92
N LEU A 77 -14.90 -24.48 7.06
CA LEU A 77 -14.16 -23.50 6.27
C LEU A 77 -15.11 -22.72 5.35
N GLY A 78 -15.01 -21.38 5.36
CA GLY A 78 -15.88 -20.50 4.57
C GLY A 78 -17.23 -20.18 5.25
N GLU A 79 -17.53 -20.77 6.40
CA GLU A 79 -18.77 -20.48 7.13
C GLU A 79 -18.73 -19.08 7.77
N THR A 80 -19.87 -18.39 7.68
CA THR A 80 -20.06 -17.10 8.36
C THR A 80 -20.53 -17.31 9.78
N VAL A 81 -19.87 -16.71 10.74
CA VAL A 81 -20.16 -16.83 12.17
C VAL A 81 -20.50 -15.48 12.79
N GLN A 82 -21.30 -15.51 13.85
CA GLN A 82 -21.68 -14.34 14.62
C GLN A 82 -20.83 -14.22 15.88
N ALA A 83 -20.71 -13.01 16.44
CA ALA A 83 -20.06 -12.79 17.73
C ALA A 83 -20.72 -13.63 18.82
N GLY A 84 -19.91 -14.35 19.63
CA GLY A 84 -20.37 -15.24 20.69
C GLY A 84 -20.80 -16.64 20.21
N GLN A 85 -20.92 -16.89 18.90
CA GLN A 85 -21.23 -18.23 18.37
C GLN A 85 -20.16 -19.24 18.79
N GLU A 86 -20.58 -20.45 19.19
CA GLU A 86 -19.67 -21.52 19.57
C GLU A 86 -19.03 -22.14 18.31
N LEU A 87 -17.71 -22.18 18.27
CA LEU A 87 -16.92 -22.62 17.11
C LEU A 87 -16.40 -24.05 17.29
N ALA A 88 -15.99 -24.38 18.51
CA ALA A 88 -15.47 -25.69 18.88
C ALA A 88 -15.62 -25.92 20.38
N ARG A 89 -15.48 -27.16 20.80
CA ARG A 89 -15.61 -27.56 22.21
C ARG A 89 -14.53 -28.53 22.59
N LEU A 90 -13.91 -28.32 23.77
CA LEU A 90 -13.04 -29.29 24.41
C LEU A 90 -13.89 -30.36 25.12
N ASP A 91 -13.28 -31.51 25.39
CA ASP A 91 -13.82 -32.51 26.32
C ASP A 91 -13.85 -31.89 27.76
N PRO A 92 -15.04 -31.69 28.35
CA PRO A 92 -15.14 -30.96 29.60
C PRO A 92 -14.94 -31.85 30.84
N ALA A 93 -14.68 -33.16 30.68
CA ALA A 93 -14.75 -34.13 31.77
C ALA A 93 -13.83 -33.75 32.96
N ASP A 94 -12.57 -33.46 32.73
CA ASP A 94 -11.62 -33.12 33.78
C ASP A 94 -11.89 -31.73 34.37
N LEU A 95 -12.33 -30.78 33.55
CA LEU A 95 -12.70 -29.44 34.01
C LEU A 95 -13.97 -29.47 34.89
N ALA A 96 -14.94 -30.31 34.53
CA ALA A 96 -16.16 -30.52 35.33
C ALA A 96 -15.87 -31.26 36.67
N LEU A 97 -14.90 -32.19 36.67
CA LEU A 97 -14.43 -32.81 37.91
C LEU A 97 -13.74 -31.80 38.82
N SER A 98 -12.89 -30.96 38.29
CA SER A 98 -12.23 -29.88 39.02
C SER A 98 -13.24 -28.91 39.64
N LEU A 99 -14.29 -28.55 38.91
CA LEU A 99 -15.40 -27.72 39.44
C LEU A 99 -16.09 -28.38 40.61
N ARG A 100 -16.47 -29.66 40.48
CA ARG A 100 -17.13 -30.41 41.56
C ARG A 100 -16.26 -30.51 42.79
N SER A 101 -14.96 -30.70 42.65
CA SER A 101 -14.00 -30.67 43.76
C SER A 101 -14.03 -29.33 44.51
N ALA A 102 -13.91 -28.23 43.77
CA ALA A 102 -13.95 -26.88 44.34
C ALA A 102 -15.30 -26.56 45.05
N GLU A 103 -16.41 -27.07 44.52
CA GLU A 103 -17.74 -26.97 45.17
C GLU A 103 -17.76 -27.72 46.53
N ALA A 104 -17.21 -28.93 46.57
CA ALA A 104 -17.13 -29.73 47.83
C ALA A 104 -16.20 -29.05 48.85
N ASP A 105 -15.06 -28.51 48.41
CA ASP A 105 -14.14 -27.78 49.29
C ASP A 105 -14.78 -26.53 49.90
N LEU A 106 -15.52 -25.76 49.11
CA LEU A 106 -16.30 -24.62 49.63
C LEU A 106 -17.35 -25.06 50.64
N ALA A 107 -18.12 -26.11 50.36
CA ALA A 107 -19.13 -26.63 51.26
C ALA A 107 -18.52 -27.06 52.59
N SER A 108 -17.36 -27.72 52.59
CA SER A 108 -16.59 -28.11 53.77
C SER A 108 -16.10 -26.90 54.57
N ALA A 109 -15.50 -25.90 53.89
CA ALA A 109 -15.03 -24.67 54.52
C ALA A 109 -16.19 -23.88 55.18
N GLU A 110 -17.35 -23.80 54.53
CA GLU A 110 -18.54 -23.14 55.06
C GLU A 110 -19.08 -23.86 56.31
N ALA A 111 -19.08 -25.20 56.32
CA ALA A 111 -19.49 -25.97 57.52
C ALA A 111 -18.53 -25.73 58.70
N GLN A 112 -17.23 -25.72 58.48
CA GLN A 112 -16.20 -25.43 59.50
C GLN A 112 -16.33 -23.97 60.00
N SER A 113 -16.58 -23.02 59.13
CA SER A 113 -16.76 -21.60 59.49
C SER A 113 -18.02 -21.41 60.36
N ARG A 114 -19.14 -22.04 59.99
CA ARG A 114 -20.37 -22.01 60.82
C ARG A 114 -20.12 -22.61 62.20
N GLN A 115 -19.40 -23.74 62.33
CA GLN A 115 -19.06 -24.33 63.62
C GLN A 115 -18.20 -23.38 64.47
N ALA A 116 -17.10 -22.85 63.90
CA ALA A 116 -16.18 -21.94 64.56
C ALA A 116 -16.88 -20.65 65.03
N ALA A 117 -17.76 -20.09 64.18
CA ALA A 117 -18.56 -18.91 64.52
C ALA A 117 -19.49 -19.18 65.70
N ASN A 118 -20.20 -20.34 65.74
CA ASN A 118 -21.06 -20.74 66.87
C ASN A 118 -20.27 -20.94 68.15
N GLU A 119 -19.04 -21.49 68.05
CA GLU A 119 -18.18 -21.64 69.24
C GLU A 119 -17.65 -20.29 69.71
N ALA A 120 -17.32 -19.35 68.88
CA ALA A 120 -16.93 -17.99 69.27
C ALA A 120 -18.06 -17.22 69.94
N VAL A 121 -19.30 -17.37 69.45
CA VAL A 121 -20.48 -16.76 70.07
C VAL A 121 -20.71 -17.34 71.49
N ARG A 122 -20.64 -18.66 71.61
CA ARG A 122 -20.79 -19.33 73.00
C ARG A 122 -19.67 -18.89 73.91
N SER A 123 -18.42 -18.84 73.48
CA SER A 123 -17.28 -18.40 74.26
C SER A 123 -17.48 -16.98 74.79
N ARG A 124 -17.94 -16.05 73.91
CA ARG A 124 -18.22 -14.67 74.33
C ARG A 124 -19.30 -14.57 75.42
N THR A 125 -20.32 -15.37 75.28
CA THR A 125 -21.37 -15.44 76.29
C THR A 125 -20.85 -15.95 77.68
N LEU A 126 -20.00 -17.01 77.68
CA LEU A 126 -19.36 -17.55 78.84
C LEU A 126 -18.34 -16.57 79.49
N LEU A 127 -17.61 -15.80 78.63
CA LEU A 127 -16.74 -14.75 79.15
C LEU A 127 -17.53 -13.66 79.90
N ALA A 128 -18.61 -13.19 79.28
CA ALA A 128 -19.47 -12.20 79.90
C ALA A 128 -20.08 -12.70 81.29
N ALA A 129 -20.29 -14.02 81.42
CA ALA A 129 -20.71 -14.65 82.67
C ALA A 129 -19.56 -15.00 83.62
N GLY A 130 -18.31 -14.71 83.31
CA GLY A 130 -17.12 -14.97 84.14
C GLY A 130 -16.65 -16.44 84.16
N HIS A 131 -17.12 -17.30 83.24
CA HIS A 131 -16.85 -18.73 83.25
C HIS A 131 -15.59 -19.12 82.41
N VAL A 132 -15.04 -18.24 81.62
CA VAL A 132 -13.81 -18.46 80.78
C VAL A 132 -12.92 -17.25 80.84
N SER A 133 -11.61 -17.41 80.50
CA SER A 133 -10.65 -16.31 80.43
C SER A 133 -10.78 -15.53 79.14
N ALA A 134 -10.34 -14.27 79.11
CA ALA A 134 -10.28 -13.45 77.93
C ALA A 134 -9.35 -14.10 76.81
N ALA A 135 -8.24 -14.69 77.22
CA ALA A 135 -7.34 -15.38 76.31
C ALA A 135 -8.00 -16.59 75.59
N PHE A 136 -8.95 -17.30 76.35
CA PHE A 136 -9.68 -18.37 75.68
C PHE A 136 -10.70 -17.86 74.68
N ASP A 137 -11.42 -16.76 74.97
CA ASP A 137 -12.31 -16.13 73.98
C ASP A 137 -11.53 -15.57 72.75
N ASP A 138 -10.42 -14.89 72.99
CA ASP A 138 -9.58 -14.39 71.94
C ASP A 138 -9.12 -15.51 70.95
N GLY A 139 -8.75 -16.69 71.53
CA GLY A 139 -8.40 -17.87 70.69
C GLY A 139 -9.56 -18.37 69.82
N ARG A 140 -10.82 -18.38 70.38
CA ARG A 140 -12.04 -18.77 69.64
C ARG A 140 -12.39 -17.76 68.55
N GLN A 141 -12.29 -16.47 68.86
CA GLN A 141 -12.48 -15.40 67.87
C GLN A 141 -11.45 -15.48 66.75
N ALA A 142 -10.18 -15.75 67.03
CA ALA A 142 -9.12 -15.94 66.01
C ALA A 142 -9.41 -17.15 65.13
N THR A 143 -9.87 -18.29 65.72
CA THR A 143 -10.27 -19.49 64.97
C THR A 143 -11.46 -19.20 64.05
N ALA A 144 -12.46 -18.48 64.50
CA ALA A 144 -13.62 -18.12 63.68
C ALA A 144 -13.21 -17.21 62.51
N ARG A 145 -12.32 -16.23 62.71
CA ARG A 145 -11.80 -15.38 61.65
C ARG A 145 -11.01 -16.21 60.62
N ALA A 146 -10.12 -17.09 61.08
CA ALA A 146 -9.34 -17.96 60.18
C ALA A 146 -10.23 -18.89 59.35
N ALA A 147 -11.34 -19.40 59.96
CA ALA A 147 -12.30 -20.22 59.21
C ALA A 147 -13.07 -19.40 58.17
N ALA A 148 -13.41 -18.14 58.46
CA ALA A 148 -14.05 -17.22 57.51
C ALA A 148 -13.12 -16.92 56.32
N GLU A 149 -11.82 -16.71 56.54
CA GLU A 149 -10.83 -16.50 55.48
C GLU A 149 -10.67 -17.75 54.58
N ARG A 150 -10.78 -18.96 55.15
CA ARG A 150 -10.80 -20.20 54.36
C ARG A 150 -12.00 -20.28 53.43
N VAL A 151 -13.17 -19.82 53.82
CA VAL A 151 -14.36 -19.71 52.97
C VAL A 151 -14.11 -18.76 51.81
N ALA A 152 -13.50 -17.59 52.08
CA ALA A 152 -13.16 -16.64 51.02
C ALA A 152 -12.18 -17.25 49.97
N SER A 153 -11.16 -17.95 50.46
CA SER A 153 -10.21 -18.67 49.60
C SER A 153 -10.88 -19.75 48.74
N ALA A 154 -11.75 -20.59 49.39
CA ALA A 154 -12.46 -21.65 48.67
C ALA A 154 -13.44 -21.09 47.62
N ARG A 155 -14.09 -19.94 47.88
CA ARG A 155 -14.93 -19.24 46.89
C ARG A 155 -14.11 -18.78 45.68
N ALA A 156 -12.95 -18.21 45.92
CA ALA A 156 -12.06 -17.80 44.81
C ALA A 156 -11.61 -19.00 43.94
N ALA A 157 -11.32 -20.13 44.60
CA ALA A 157 -10.96 -21.37 43.89
C ALA A 157 -12.16 -21.92 43.07
N LEU A 158 -13.37 -21.86 43.60
CA LEU A 158 -14.57 -22.24 42.86
C LEU A 158 -14.81 -21.35 41.64
N GLU A 159 -14.68 -20.04 41.74
CA GLU A 159 -14.82 -19.12 40.61
C GLU A 159 -13.77 -19.39 39.56
N LEU A 160 -12.52 -19.70 39.92
CA LEU A 160 -11.48 -20.08 38.98
C LEU A 160 -11.84 -21.37 38.23
N ALA A 161 -12.36 -22.39 38.95
CA ALA A 161 -12.77 -23.65 38.31
C ALA A 161 -13.95 -23.46 37.35
N ARG A 162 -14.93 -22.61 37.73
CA ARG A 162 -16.04 -22.22 36.84
C ARG A 162 -15.56 -21.53 35.56
N ASN A 163 -14.65 -20.57 35.69
CA ASN A 163 -14.09 -19.87 34.57
C ASN A 163 -13.34 -20.85 33.63
N ARG A 164 -12.52 -21.76 34.16
CA ARG A 164 -11.83 -22.78 33.37
C ARG A 164 -12.80 -23.68 32.62
N LEU A 165 -13.88 -24.12 33.24
CA LEU A 165 -14.91 -24.91 32.57
C LEU A 165 -15.59 -24.10 31.44
N SER A 166 -15.84 -22.82 31.63
CA SER A 166 -16.41 -21.95 30.59
C SER A 166 -15.51 -21.83 29.37
N TYR A 167 -14.19 -21.94 29.55
CA TYR A 167 -13.18 -21.90 28.46
C TYR A 167 -13.13 -23.19 27.63
N ALA A 168 -13.85 -24.23 28.02
CA ALA A 168 -14.01 -25.42 27.19
C ALA A 168 -14.85 -25.17 25.93
N ALA A 169 -15.65 -24.12 25.89
CA ALA A 169 -16.36 -23.68 24.70
C ALA A 169 -15.58 -22.53 24.00
N LEU A 170 -15.09 -22.78 22.79
CA LEU A 170 -14.46 -21.75 21.97
C LEU A 170 -15.51 -20.92 21.28
N ARG A 171 -15.55 -19.63 21.54
CA ARG A 171 -16.54 -18.72 20.98
C ARG A 171 -15.88 -17.66 20.09
N ALA A 172 -16.61 -17.24 19.04
CA ALA A 172 -16.18 -16.18 18.14
C ALA A 172 -16.10 -14.84 18.90
N PRO A 173 -14.94 -14.13 18.86
CA PRO A 173 -14.81 -12.81 19.51
C PRO A 173 -15.57 -11.71 18.76
N SER A 174 -15.80 -11.91 17.46
CA SER A 174 -16.52 -10.99 16.55
C SER A 174 -17.23 -11.79 15.46
N ALA A 175 -18.17 -11.17 14.76
CA ALA A 175 -18.69 -11.72 13.52
C ALA A 175 -17.58 -11.78 12.45
N GLY A 176 -17.66 -12.77 11.54
CA GLY A 176 -16.68 -12.95 10.50
C GLY A 176 -16.87 -14.23 9.71
N VAL A 177 -15.90 -14.56 8.86
CA VAL A 177 -15.85 -15.81 8.06
C VAL A 177 -14.66 -16.63 8.50
N VAL A 178 -14.83 -17.96 8.60
CA VAL A 178 -13.75 -18.90 8.90
C VAL A 178 -12.84 -19.02 7.68
N THR A 179 -11.59 -18.54 7.79
CA THR A 179 -10.61 -18.52 6.69
C THR A 179 -9.57 -19.62 6.77
N ALA A 180 -9.38 -20.22 7.94
CA ALA A 180 -8.50 -21.38 8.12
C ALA A 180 -8.96 -22.23 9.31
N LEU A 181 -8.77 -23.54 9.18
CA LEU A 181 -8.87 -24.52 10.25
C LEU A 181 -7.46 -25.00 10.57
N LEU A 182 -7.03 -24.79 11.81
CA LEU A 182 -5.64 -25.03 12.25
C LEU A 182 -5.55 -26.24 13.19
N ALA A 183 -6.69 -26.74 13.69
CA ALA A 183 -6.79 -27.94 14.50
C ALA A 183 -8.11 -28.68 14.23
N GLU A 184 -8.10 -30.00 14.45
CA GLU A 184 -9.21 -30.87 14.15
C GLU A 184 -9.80 -31.52 15.41
N ALA A 185 -11.04 -32.02 15.32
CA ALA A 185 -11.68 -32.79 16.38
C ALA A 185 -10.84 -34.04 16.71
N GLY A 186 -10.70 -34.38 17.99
CA GLY A 186 -9.85 -35.44 18.49
C GLY A 186 -8.43 -35.02 18.83
N GLN A 187 -7.94 -33.89 18.34
CA GLN A 187 -6.61 -33.38 18.62
C GLN A 187 -6.52 -32.81 20.06
N VAL A 188 -5.37 -32.99 20.69
CA VAL A 188 -5.05 -32.36 21.97
C VAL A 188 -4.32 -31.04 21.70
N VAL A 189 -4.83 -29.96 22.27
CA VAL A 189 -4.29 -28.61 22.10
C VAL A 189 -3.91 -28.01 23.46
N PRO A 190 -2.75 -27.34 23.57
CA PRO A 190 -2.41 -26.55 24.74
C PRO A 190 -3.22 -25.24 24.77
N GLU A 191 -3.21 -24.60 25.94
CA GLU A 191 -3.78 -23.24 26.12
C GLU A 191 -3.13 -22.25 25.15
N GLY A 192 -3.94 -21.41 24.47
CA GLY A 192 -3.47 -20.38 23.56
C GLY A 192 -3.12 -20.82 22.14
N GLN A 193 -3.13 -22.13 21.86
CA GLN A 193 -2.92 -22.60 20.49
C GLN A 193 -4.09 -22.18 19.60
N ALA A 194 -3.76 -21.59 18.44
CA ALA A 194 -4.77 -21.25 17.43
C ALA A 194 -5.44 -22.51 16.89
N VAL A 195 -6.76 -22.52 16.86
CA VAL A 195 -7.62 -23.61 16.36
C VAL A 195 -8.20 -23.25 15.00
N LEU A 196 -8.57 -22.01 14.81
CA LEU A 196 -9.11 -21.50 13.55
C LEU A 196 -8.77 -20.02 13.39
N ARG A 197 -8.95 -19.51 12.16
CA ARG A 197 -8.78 -18.10 11.84
C ARG A 197 -10.10 -17.53 11.35
N LEU A 198 -10.49 -16.39 11.90
CA LEU A 198 -11.63 -15.59 11.48
C LEU A 198 -11.15 -14.32 10.78
N ALA A 199 -11.84 -13.93 9.70
CA ALA A 199 -11.62 -12.69 8.99
C ALA A 199 -12.92 -11.91 8.87
N ASP A 200 -12.84 -10.58 8.98
CA ASP A 200 -13.96 -9.70 8.70
C ASP A 200 -14.04 -9.44 7.17
N PRO A 201 -15.09 -9.94 6.48
CA PRO A 201 -15.20 -9.76 5.03
C PRO A 201 -15.69 -8.37 4.63
N ALA A 202 -16.12 -7.52 5.55
CA ALA A 202 -16.66 -6.20 5.25
C ALA A 202 -15.55 -5.21 4.83
N GLU A 203 -14.38 -5.31 5.46
CA GLU A 203 -13.24 -4.43 5.18
C GLU A 203 -12.15 -5.21 4.43
N ARG A 204 -12.11 -5.03 3.11
CA ARG A 204 -11.14 -5.72 2.22
C ARG A 204 -10.03 -4.77 1.82
N GLU A 205 -8.82 -5.31 1.73
CA GLU A 205 -7.61 -4.59 1.34
C GLU A 205 -6.85 -5.39 0.28
N LEU A 206 -6.19 -4.70 -0.63
CA LEU A 206 -5.23 -5.31 -1.53
C LEU A 206 -3.83 -5.10 -0.96
N LEU A 207 -3.19 -6.20 -0.55
CA LEU A 207 -1.82 -6.21 -0.05
C LEU A 207 -0.88 -6.41 -1.23
N VAL A 208 -0.09 -5.40 -1.53
CA VAL A 208 0.92 -5.42 -2.60
C VAL A 208 2.33 -5.25 -2.03
N ARG A 209 3.34 -5.63 -2.80
CA ARG A 209 4.74 -5.40 -2.47
C ARG A 209 5.33 -4.39 -3.43
N VAL A 210 5.92 -3.33 -2.87
CA VAL A 210 6.41 -2.18 -3.63
C VAL A 210 7.89 -1.98 -3.35
N PRO A 211 8.75 -1.78 -4.37
CA PRO A 211 10.16 -1.47 -4.18
C PRO A 211 10.36 -0.10 -3.54
N GLU A 212 11.47 0.11 -2.85
CA GLU A 212 11.81 1.35 -2.16
C GLU A 212 11.75 2.58 -3.08
N SER A 213 12.22 2.43 -4.31
CA SER A 213 12.25 3.51 -5.30
C SER A 213 10.87 4.08 -5.66
N ALA A 214 9.79 3.33 -5.42
CA ALA A 214 8.43 3.75 -5.70
C ALA A 214 7.68 4.33 -4.50
N LEU A 215 8.25 4.30 -3.29
CA LEU A 215 7.60 4.82 -2.08
C LEU A 215 7.23 6.31 -2.14
N PRO A 216 8.08 7.21 -2.69
CA PRO A 216 7.73 8.62 -2.78
C PRO A 216 6.46 8.86 -3.59
N ASP A 217 6.22 8.02 -4.59
CA ASP A 217 5.12 8.15 -5.55
C ASP A 217 3.77 7.72 -5.01
N LEU A 218 3.75 6.86 -3.97
CA LEU A 218 2.54 6.25 -3.44
C LEU A 218 1.54 7.25 -2.86
N ARG A 219 2.01 8.34 -2.27
CA ARG A 219 1.17 9.32 -1.57
C ARG A 219 0.43 10.27 -2.50
N GLU A 220 0.98 10.50 -3.68
CA GLU A 220 0.45 11.45 -4.67
C GLU A 220 -0.33 10.77 -5.79
N ALA A 221 -0.19 9.45 -5.93
CA ALA A 221 -0.81 8.69 -7.00
C ALA A 221 -2.29 8.40 -6.71
N GLN A 222 -3.10 8.48 -7.74
CA GLN A 222 -4.43 7.88 -7.73
C GLN A 222 -4.29 6.38 -7.94
N ALA A 223 -4.90 5.59 -7.06
CA ALA A 223 -4.80 4.14 -7.08
C ALA A 223 -6.12 3.51 -7.56
N GLU A 224 -6.03 2.62 -8.53
CA GLU A 224 -7.11 1.76 -8.98
C GLU A 224 -6.73 0.30 -8.81
N ALA A 225 -7.63 -0.51 -8.29
CA ALA A 225 -7.49 -1.96 -8.22
C ALA A 225 -8.21 -2.63 -9.40
N ARG A 226 -7.54 -3.58 -10.06
CA ARG A 226 -8.09 -4.43 -11.11
C ARG A 226 -7.85 -5.89 -10.75
N PHE A 227 -8.82 -6.75 -11.06
CA PHE A 227 -8.78 -8.15 -10.71
C PHE A 227 -8.79 -9.02 -11.96
N TRP A 228 -8.04 -10.11 -11.95
CA TRP A 228 -7.99 -11.04 -13.09
C TRP A 228 -9.33 -11.67 -13.42
N ALA A 229 -10.16 -11.86 -12.39
CA ALA A 229 -11.52 -12.40 -12.58
C ALA A 229 -12.44 -11.47 -13.39
N ARG A 230 -12.20 -10.15 -13.35
CA ARG A 230 -12.93 -9.12 -14.10
C ARG A 230 -11.99 -7.98 -14.50
N PRO A 231 -11.21 -8.13 -15.59
CA PRO A 231 -10.19 -7.16 -16.00
C PRO A 231 -10.75 -5.77 -16.32
N ASP A 232 -12.00 -5.71 -16.80
CA ASP A 232 -12.68 -4.47 -17.20
C ASP A 232 -13.22 -3.66 -16.00
N ALA A 233 -13.36 -4.30 -14.83
CA ALA A 233 -13.83 -3.64 -13.62
C ALA A 233 -12.66 -2.99 -12.88
N ALA A 234 -12.56 -1.67 -12.94
CA ALA A 234 -11.66 -0.87 -12.10
C ALA A 234 -12.37 -0.47 -10.81
N LEU A 235 -11.78 -0.76 -9.66
CA LEU A 235 -12.29 -0.36 -8.36
C LEU A 235 -11.39 0.73 -7.76
N PRO A 236 -11.97 1.75 -7.12
CA PRO A 236 -11.18 2.72 -6.39
C PRO A 236 -10.42 2.03 -5.26
N ALA A 237 -9.14 2.38 -5.14
CA ALA A 237 -8.29 1.89 -4.07
C ALA A 237 -7.65 3.10 -3.37
N THR A 238 -7.57 3.05 -2.04
CA THR A 238 -6.98 4.13 -1.25
C THR A 238 -5.79 3.61 -0.46
N LEU A 239 -4.67 4.32 -0.53
CA LEU A 239 -3.50 3.99 0.29
C LEU A 239 -3.87 4.12 1.77
N ARG A 240 -3.78 3.01 2.52
CA ARG A 240 -4.05 3.00 3.96
C ARG A 240 -2.76 2.92 4.77
N GLU A 241 -1.87 2.02 4.38
CA GLU A 241 -0.68 1.71 5.18
C GLU A 241 0.49 1.33 4.29
N VAL A 242 1.66 1.83 4.68
CA VAL A 242 2.96 1.38 4.17
C VAL A 242 3.71 0.80 5.35
N ALA A 243 4.15 -0.44 5.25
CA ALA A 243 4.95 -1.05 6.31
C ALA A 243 6.19 -0.19 6.60
N PRO A 244 6.53 0.06 7.87
CA PRO A 244 7.69 0.90 8.21
C PRO A 244 9.03 0.24 7.89
N GLN A 245 9.04 -1.07 7.64
CA GLN A 245 10.24 -1.86 7.37
C GLN A 245 10.06 -2.68 6.10
N ALA A 246 11.14 -2.74 5.29
CA ALA A 246 11.20 -3.62 4.14
C ALA A 246 11.33 -5.09 4.55
N ASP A 247 10.77 -5.96 3.74
CA ASP A 247 11.08 -7.39 3.79
C ASP A 247 12.55 -7.60 3.42
N ALA A 248 13.32 -8.18 4.31
CA ALA A 248 14.78 -8.32 4.15
C ALA A 248 15.18 -9.20 2.96
N ALA A 249 14.36 -10.20 2.63
CA ALA A 249 14.64 -11.12 1.53
C ALA A 249 14.25 -10.52 0.16
N LEU A 250 13.12 -9.81 0.09
CA LEU A 250 12.57 -9.30 -1.16
C LEU A 250 12.93 -7.83 -1.43
N ARG A 251 13.46 -7.12 -0.45
CA ARG A 251 13.76 -5.67 -0.49
C ARG A 251 12.55 -4.83 -0.97
N THR A 252 11.37 -5.24 -0.53
CA THR A 252 10.11 -4.59 -0.86
C THR A 252 9.35 -4.24 0.40
N TYR A 253 8.54 -3.20 0.31
CA TYR A 253 7.65 -2.79 1.39
C TYR A 253 6.26 -3.38 1.17
N ALA A 254 5.65 -3.90 2.23
CA ALA A 254 4.25 -4.28 2.21
C ALA A 254 3.38 -3.02 2.24
N VAL A 255 2.54 -2.85 1.23
CA VAL A 255 1.63 -1.70 1.09
C VAL A 255 0.20 -2.21 1.04
N ARG A 256 -0.68 -1.61 1.83
CA ARG A 256 -2.09 -1.98 1.92
C ARG A 256 -2.95 -0.89 1.32
N PHE A 257 -3.73 -1.26 0.32
CA PHE A 257 -4.73 -0.38 -0.29
C PHE A 257 -6.11 -0.84 0.14
N ALA A 258 -6.84 0.00 0.84
CA ALA A 258 -8.24 -0.26 1.19
C ALA A 258 -9.11 -0.23 -0.07
N LEU A 259 -10.10 -1.12 -0.10
CA LEU A 259 -11.09 -1.25 -1.17
C LEU A 259 -12.48 -0.88 -0.62
N PRO A 260 -12.80 0.42 -0.46
CA PRO A 260 -13.95 0.88 0.32
C PRO A 260 -15.30 0.45 -0.27
N ALA A 261 -15.35 0.12 -1.53
CA ALA A 261 -16.56 -0.29 -2.25
C ALA A 261 -16.36 -1.62 -2.97
N ALA A 262 -15.63 -2.55 -2.34
CA ALA A 262 -15.40 -3.86 -2.93
C ALA A 262 -16.72 -4.64 -3.08
N PRO A 263 -17.16 -4.98 -4.30
CA PRO A 263 -18.34 -5.81 -4.51
C PRO A 263 -18.15 -7.22 -3.93
N ASP A 264 -19.26 -7.95 -3.72
CA ASP A 264 -19.22 -9.28 -3.10
C ASP A 264 -18.40 -10.32 -3.88
N TRP A 265 -18.25 -10.14 -5.19
CA TRP A 265 -17.43 -11.03 -6.01
C TRP A 265 -15.91 -10.90 -5.73
N VAL A 266 -15.46 -9.84 -5.04
CA VAL A 266 -14.05 -9.70 -4.63
C VAL A 266 -13.83 -10.54 -3.37
N ALA A 267 -13.45 -11.80 -3.53
CA ALA A 267 -13.20 -12.71 -2.43
C ALA A 267 -11.80 -12.54 -1.82
N LEU A 268 -11.67 -12.89 -0.54
CA LEU A 268 -10.37 -12.97 0.12
C LEU A 268 -9.47 -13.99 -0.60
N GLY A 269 -8.18 -13.68 -0.72
CA GLY A 269 -7.21 -14.51 -1.44
C GLY A 269 -7.17 -14.25 -2.96
N MET A 270 -8.09 -13.49 -3.55
CA MET A 270 -8.02 -13.14 -4.96
C MET A 270 -6.78 -12.33 -5.29
N THR A 271 -6.21 -12.60 -6.48
CA THR A 271 -5.12 -11.79 -7.03
C THR A 271 -5.68 -10.56 -7.73
N GLY A 272 -5.11 -9.41 -7.41
CA GLY A 272 -5.43 -8.13 -8.02
C GLY A 272 -4.18 -7.32 -8.29
N THR A 273 -4.31 -6.29 -9.13
CA THR A 273 -3.24 -5.37 -9.48
C THR A 273 -3.68 -3.95 -9.11
N VAL A 274 -2.89 -3.26 -8.30
CA VAL A 274 -3.04 -1.80 -8.10
C VAL A 274 -2.29 -1.09 -9.21
N ARG A 275 -2.99 -0.22 -9.93
CA ARG A 275 -2.39 0.72 -10.88
C ARG A 275 -2.33 2.09 -10.21
N LEU A 276 -1.13 2.65 -10.18
CA LEU A 276 -0.85 3.97 -9.63
C LEU A 276 -0.72 4.95 -10.80
N ALA A 277 -1.70 5.82 -10.98
CA ALA A 277 -1.65 6.87 -11.97
C ALA A 277 -1.19 8.17 -11.31
N ARG A 278 -0.12 8.76 -11.82
CA ARG A 278 0.26 10.12 -11.45
C ARG A 278 -0.39 11.11 -12.40
N PRO A 279 -0.96 12.21 -11.89
CA PRO A 279 -1.25 13.36 -12.73
C PRO A 279 0.10 13.88 -13.25
N ALA A 280 0.44 13.57 -14.47
CA ALA A 280 1.64 14.11 -15.08
C ALA A 280 1.24 15.20 -16.08
N ALA A 281 2.09 16.23 -16.21
CA ALA A 281 1.89 17.24 -17.22
C ALA A 281 1.79 16.57 -18.60
N PRO A 282 0.87 17.00 -19.46
CA PRO A 282 0.72 16.41 -20.79
C PRO A 282 2.03 16.52 -21.56
N VAL A 283 2.41 15.43 -22.25
CA VAL A 283 3.60 15.36 -23.09
C VAL A 283 3.23 15.20 -24.54
N ALA A 284 4.05 15.77 -25.42
CA ALA A 284 4.01 15.52 -26.85
C ALA A 284 4.96 14.37 -27.18
N THR A 285 4.48 13.34 -27.87
CA THR A 285 5.33 12.30 -28.44
C THR A 285 5.74 12.73 -29.84
N LEU A 286 7.05 12.96 -30.04
CA LEU A 286 7.62 13.42 -31.27
C LEU A 286 8.67 12.40 -31.77
N PRO A 287 8.96 12.36 -33.09
CA PRO A 287 10.12 11.63 -33.59
C PRO A 287 11.42 12.12 -32.94
N LEU A 288 12.33 11.21 -32.61
CA LEU A 288 13.61 11.56 -31.95
C LEU A 288 14.39 12.61 -32.75
N GLY A 289 14.31 12.56 -34.11
CA GLY A 289 14.93 13.53 -35.00
C GLY A 289 14.38 14.95 -34.92
N ALA A 290 13.26 15.20 -34.22
CA ALA A 290 12.71 16.52 -33.99
C ALA A 290 13.42 17.28 -32.84
N LEU A 291 14.08 16.54 -31.95
CA LEU A 291 14.83 17.12 -30.85
C LEU A 291 16.15 17.69 -31.31
N HIS A 292 16.49 18.87 -30.85
CA HIS A 292 17.68 19.60 -31.21
C HIS A 292 18.25 20.34 -30.00
N ASP A 293 19.59 20.32 -29.86
CA ASP A 293 20.31 21.05 -28.84
C ASP A 293 21.58 21.69 -29.45
N ARG A 294 21.73 22.97 -29.25
CA ARG A 294 22.94 23.74 -29.66
C ARG A 294 23.73 24.25 -28.45
N GLY A 295 23.62 23.58 -27.30
CA GLY A 295 24.29 24.00 -26.06
C GLY A 295 23.46 24.95 -25.20
N GLN A 296 22.18 25.19 -25.56
CA GLN A 296 21.23 26.00 -24.80
C GLN A 296 20.11 25.15 -24.17
N GLY A 297 20.25 23.84 -24.23
CA GLY A 297 19.25 22.87 -23.81
C GLY A 297 18.37 22.37 -24.97
N PRO A 298 17.60 21.30 -24.67
CA PRO A 298 16.77 20.66 -25.70
C PRO A 298 15.65 21.58 -26.17
N MET A 299 15.49 21.67 -27.50
CA MET A 299 14.48 22.48 -28.17
C MET A 299 13.90 21.76 -29.38
N VAL A 300 12.76 22.23 -29.85
CA VAL A 300 12.13 21.81 -31.11
C VAL A 300 11.81 23.02 -31.97
N TRP A 301 11.79 22.87 -33.31
CA TRP A 301 11.38 23.92 -34.21
C TRP A 301 9.90 23.86 -34.51
N ARG A 302 9.13 24.83 -34.02
CA ARG A 302 7.71 25.03 -34.34
C ARG A 302 7.60 25.76 -35.67
N VAL A 303 6.75 25.26 -36.55
CA VAL A 303 6.48 25.90 -37.84
C VAL A 303 5.31 26.87 -37.68
N ARG A 304 5.52 28.11 -38.03
CA ARG A 304 4.51 29.18 -38.03
C ARG A 304 3.67 29.15 -39.30
N ALA A 305 2.50 29.83 -39.27
CA ALA A 305 1.59 29.90 -40.41
C ALA A 305 2.20 30.61 -41.63
N ASP A 306 3.16 31.52 -41.40
CA ASP A 306 3.91 32.25 -42.44
C ASP A 306 5.08 31.45 -43.06
N GLY A 307 5.25 30.19 -42.66
CA GLY A 307 6.37 29.33 -43.07
C GLY A 307 7.68 29.61 -42.34
N GLY A 308 7.70 30.52 -41.38
CA GLY A 308 8.85 30.74 -40.49
C GLY A 308 8.94 29.65 -39.44
N VAL A 309 10.12 29.49 -38.84
CA VAL A 309 10.35 28.55 -37.73
C VAL A 309 10.66 29.32 -36.44
N GLU A 310 10.29 28.72 -35.33
CA GLU A 310 10.52 29.27 -34.01
C GLU A 310 11.07 28.17 -33.08
N ALA A 311 12.17 28.46 -32.41
CA ALA A 311 12.76 27.54 -31.44
C ALA A 311 11.94 27.55 -30.16
N VAL A 312 11.37 26.41 -29.76
CA VAL A 312 10.62 26.23 -28.55
C VAL A 312 11.43 25.36 -27.59
N PRO A 313 11.84 25.89 -26.43
CA PRO A 313 12.52 25.08 -25.43
C PRO A 313 11.57 24.06 -24.86
N VAL A 314 12.03 22.83 -24.70
CA VAL A 314 11.24 21.72 -24.18
C VAL A 314 12.03 20.97 -23.10
N ARG A 315 11.30 20.23 -22.25
CA ARG A 315 11.91 19.30 -21.30
C ARG A 315 11.69 17.88 -21.80
N VAL A 316 12.75 17.09 -21.86
CA VAL A 316 12.68 15.68 -22.22
C VAL A 316 12.12 14.92 -21.01
N ALA A 317 10.94 14.31 -21.17
CA ALA A 317 10.30 13.49 -20.15
C ALA A 317 10.73 12.02 -20.27
N ALA A 318 10.84 11.50 -21.50
CA ALA A 318 11.34 10.15 -21.76
C ALA A 318 11.95 10.06 -23.16
N LEU A 319 12.93 9.17 -23.33
CA LEU A 319 13.53 8.80 -24.60
C LEU A 319 13.13 7.37 -24.94
N GLY A 320 12.56 7.17 -26.12
CA GLY A 320 12.33 5.86 -26.73
C GLY A 320 13.28 5.61 -27.87
N ASP A 321 13.18 4.44 -28.51
CA ASP A 321 14.08 4.04 -29.60
C ASP A 321 13.99 4.95 -30.82
N GLN A 322 12.80 5.42 -31.17
CA GLN A 322 12.55 6.28 -32.34
C GLN A 322 11.76 7.55 -31.98
N THR A 323 11.35 7.70 -30.76
CA THR A 323 10.50 8.78 -30.28
C THR A 323 11.06 9.43 -29.03
N VAL A 324 10.70 10.69 -28.82
CA VAL A 324 10.97 11.44 -27.59
C VAL A 324 9.66 11.98 -27.06
N GLN A 325 9.46 11.85 -25.75
CA GLN A 325 8.38 12.52 -25.05
C GLN A 325 8.89 13.83 -24.46
N VAL A 326 8.26 14.92 -24.84
CA VAL A 326 8.66 16.27 -24.41
C VAL A 326 7.48 16.99 -23.74
N SER A 327 7.79 17.79 -22.74
CA SER A 327 6.83 18.66 -22.04
C SER A 327 7.26 20.13 -22.13
N GLY A 328 6.26 21.03 -22.07
CA GLY A 328 6.47 22.49 -22.07
C GLY A 328 6.45 23.11 -23.47
N GLY A 329 5.91 24.33 -23.55
CA GLY A 329 5.98 25.22 -24.73
C GLY A 329 5.16 24.84 -25.96
N LEU A 330 4.58 23.64 -26.02
CA LEU A 330 3.85 23.13 -27.18
C LEU A 330 2.32 23.05 -26.90
N ARG A 331 1.53 23.33 -27.94
CA ARG A 331 0.06 23.21 -27.91
C ARG A 331 -0.44 22.12 -28.86
N PRO A 332 -1.58 21.50 -28.57
CA PRO A 332 -2.19 20.54 -29.48
C PRO A 332 -2.42 21.13 -30.88
N GLY A 333 -2.11 20.36 -31.93
CA GLY A 333 -2.28 20.76 -33.32
C GLY A 333 -1.15 21.62 -33.89
N GLU A 334 -0.18 22.06 -33.09
CA GLU A 334 1.04 22.73 -33.63
C GLU A 334 1.88 21.76 -34.47
N LYS A 335 2.55 22.28 -35.47
CA LYS A 335 3.44 21.53 -36.36
C LYS A 335 4.88 21.73 -35.93
N VAL A 336 5.59 20.64 -35.69
CA VAL A 336 6.99 20.64 -35.30
C VAL A 336 7.82 19.94 -36.40
N VAL A 337 8.99 20.49 -36.72
CA VAL A 337 9.91 19.87 -37.68
C VAL A 337 10.37 18.51 -37.16
N ALA A 338 10.09 17.45 -37.91
CA ALA A 338 10.35 16.06 -37.50
C ALA A 338 11.77 15.59 -37.90
N LEU A 339 12.29 16.09 -39.01
CA LEU A 339 13.61 15.72 -39.53
C LEU A 339 14.37 16.94 -40.03
N GLY A 340 15.68 16.99 -39.76
CA GLY A 340 16.58 18.03 -40.21
C GLY A 340 16.62 19.32 -39.40
N PRO A 341 16.28 19.33 -38.09
CA PRO A 341 16.25 20.55 -37.27
C PRO A 341 17.63 21.21 -37.14
N GLN A 342 18.71 20.46 -37.27
CA GLN A 342 20.10 20.94 -37.20
C GLN A 342 20.48 21.91 -38.36
N LEU A 343 19.74 21.87 -39.44
CA LEU A 343 19.97 22.70 -40.65
C LEU A 343 19.18 24.00 -40.64
N LEU A 344 18.39 24.25 -39.61
CA LEU A 344 17.51 25.40 -39.48
C LEU A 344 18.07 26.42 -38.49
N ASP A 345 17.78 27.68 -38.77
CA ASP A 345 18.03 28.83 -37.88
C ASP A 345 16.75 29.69 -37.74
N PRO A 346 16.68 30.65 -36.82
CA PRO A 346 15.48 31.45 -36.59
C PRO A 346 15.00 32.26 -37.81
N ALA A 347 15.88 32.53 -38.77
CA ALA A 347 15.56 33.26 -39.99
C ALA A 347 15.11 32.33 -41.13
N SER A 348 15.20 31.00 -40.96
CA SER A 348 14.86 30.03 -41.99
C SER A 348 13.37 30.05 -42.30
N ARG A 349 13.04 29.98 -43.61
CA ARG A 349 11.69 29.68 -44.08
C ARG A 349 11.61 28.26 -44.57
N VAL A 350 10.56 27.56 -44.22
CA VAL A 350 10.36 26.15 -44.56
C VAL A 350 9.08 25.93 -45.34
N ARG A 351 9.12 24.95 -46.24
CA ARG A 351 7.95 24.43 -46.93
C ARG A 351 7.65 23.05 -46.37
N VAL A 352 6.47 22.90 -45.79
CA VAL A 352 6.01 21.64 -45.25
C VAL A 352 5.72 20.66 -46.38
N VAL A 353 6.39 19.51 -46.35
CA VAL A 353 6.08 18.38 -47.21
C VAL A 353 5.27 17.42 -46.33
N SER A 354 3.97 17.33 -46.58
CA SER A 354 3.10 16.44 -45.84
C SER A 354 3.46 14.99 -46.11
N THR A 355 4.32 14.42 -45.31
CA THR A 355 4.41 12.97 -45.20
C THR A 355 3.70 12.61 -43.91
N ARG A 356 2.58 11.88 -44.02
CA ARG A 356 1.99 11.21 -42.85
C ARG A 356 3.02 10.23 -42.34
N LEU A 357 3.80 10.61 -41.33
CA LEU A 357 4.44 9.63 -40.44
C LEU A 357 3.27 8.93 -39.75
N ALA A 358 2.89 7.78 -40.26
CA ALA A 358 1.91 6.94 -39.63
C ALA A 358 2.37 6.71 -38.20
N ALA A 359 1.61 7.21 -37.24
CA ALA A 359 1.69 6.77 -35.86
C ALA A 359 1.29 5.28 -35.82
N THR A 360 2.22 4.41 -36.21
CA THR A 360 2.09 2.97 -35.99
C THR A 360 2.96 2.65 -34.79
N LEU A 361 2.39 2.87 -33.64
CA LEU A 361 2.85 2.23 -32.40
C LEU A 361 1.60 1.77 -31.66
N ARG A 362 1.23 0.51 -31.90
CA ARG A 362 0.45 -0.30 -30.96
C ARG A 362 1.38 -0.90 -29.90
#